data_5884f3843d30d4d1aadb0c53fbfd6e66
#
_entry.id   5884f3843d30d4d1aadb0c53fbfd6e66
#
_cell.length_a   1.000
_cell.length_b   1.000
_cell.length_c   1.000
_cell.angle_alpha   90.00
_cell.angle_beta   90.00
_cell.angle_gamma   90.00
#
_symmetry.space_group_name_H-M   'P 1'
#
loop_
_entity.id
_entity.type
_entity.pdbx_description
1 polymer ?
#
loop_
_entity_poly.entity_id
_entity_poly.type
_entity_poly.pdbx_seq_one_letter_code
_entity_poly.pdbx_strand_id
1 'polypeptide(L)'
;FLPTDIAKQCYNEMSQHQDWMFDSMMGYPEDERDSQVNKWWTPYDTESKNRLEVDMPAVWKSLEYFNSRQFLMFLEKLTGINGLIADVDYEGGGIHRIKNGGRLELHSDYNKHPTQDMWRRINLLLYLTPDWNYNGHLDLCEKEGLVKVKSILPTFNRAVIFNTTDDSIHGHPTPLECPDNISRY
;
A
#
# COMPACT_ATOMS: atom_id res chain seq x y z
N PHE A 1 -8.29 11.30 -5.67
CA PHE A 1 -9.01 10.47 -4.68
C PHE A 1 -9.25 11.25 -3.39
N LEU A 2 -8.21 11.63 -2.68
CA LEU A 2 -8.31 12.61 -1.59
C LEU A 2 -8.50 14.03 -2.14
N PRO A 3 -8.99 15.00 -1.34
CA PRO A 3 -8.80 16.41 -1.65
C PRO A 3 -7.33 16.71 -1.98
N THR A 4 -7.08 17.49 -3.02
CA THR A 4 -5.73 17.67 -3.56
C THR A 4 -4.74 18.27 -2.55
N ASP A 5 -5.22 19.16 -1.70
CA ASP A 5 -4.44 19.77 -0.61
C ASP A 5 -4.04 18.75 0.45
N ILE A 6 -4.96 17.87 0.83
CA ILE A 6 -4.68 16.76 1.78
C ILE A 6 -3.68 15.78 1.16
N ALA A 7 -3.87 15.39 -0.10
CA ALA A 7 -2.92 14.49 -0.78
C ALA A 7 -1.51 15.09 -0.84
N LYS A 8 -1.38 16.39 -1.12
CA LYS A 8 -0.10 17.11 -1.10
C LYS A 8 0.51 17.17 0.30
N GLN A 9 -0.31 17.40 1.31
CA GLN A 9 0.15 17.40 2.70
C GLN A 9 0.67 16.02 3.11
N CYS A 10 -0.05 14.95 2.80
CA CYS A 10 0.41 13.59 3.03
C CYS A 10 1.76 13.32 2.36
N TYR A 11 1.90 13.70 1.08
CA TYR A 11 3.18 13.56 0.38
C TYR A 11 4.31 14.32 1.08
N ASN A 12 4.07 15.56 1.48
CA ASN A 12 5.08 16.38 2.16
C ASN A 12 5.52 15.75 3.48
N GLU A 13 4.59 15.28 4.30
CA GLU A 13 4.86 14.58 5.55
C GLU A 13 5.70 13.32 5.29
N MET A 14 5.28 12.47 4.35
CA MET A 14 6.00 11.24 4.02
C MET A 14 7.41 11.51 3.46
N SER A 15 7.55 12.51 2.59
CA SER A 15 8.84 12.83 1.96
C SER A 15 9.87 13.41 2.94
N GLN A 16 9.43 14.03 4.02
CA GLN A 16 10.27 14.61 5.07
C GLN A 16 10.57 13.63 6.21
N HIS A 17 9.78 12.56 6.33
CA HIS A 17 9.95 11.57 7.37
C HIS A 17 11.30 10.83 7.23
N GLN A 18 12.02 10.66 8.35
CA GLN A 18 13.36 10.05 8.36
C GLN A 18 13.36 8.61 8.91
N ASP A 19 12.43 8.28 9.79
CA ASP A 19 12.42 7.01 10.54
C ASP A 19 11.75 5.88 9.75
N TRP A 20 12.14 5.74 8.50
CA TRP A 20 11.71 4.62 7.66
C TRP A 20 12.44 3.35 8.05
N MET A 21 11.69 2.31 8.35
CA MET A 21 12.26 0.98 8.51
C MET A 21 12.41 0.31 7.15
N PHE A 22 13.58 -0.29 6.92
CA PHE A 22 13.78 -1.13 5.76
C PHE A 22 12.91 -2.39 5.91
N ASP A 23 12.07 -2.65 4.93
CA ASP A 23 11.29 -3.87 4.87
C ASP A 23 12.22 -5.02 4.45
N SER A 24 12.93 -5.57 5.44
CA SER A 24 13.77 -6.74 5.25
C SER A 24 12.97 -8.04 5.33
N MET A 25 11.64 -7.94 5.37
CA MET A 25 10.76 -9.09 5.62
C MET A 25 11.21 -9.88 6.85
N MET A 26 11.42 -9.20 7.98
CA MET A 26 11.82 -9.81 9.24
C MET A 26 10.83 -10.92 9.60
N GLY A 27 11.29 -12.17 9.55
CA GLY A 27 10.53 -13.36 9.85
C GLY A 27 10.12 -14.22 8.65
N TYR A 28 10.38 -13.75 7.43
CA TYR A 28 10.18 -14.57 6.24
C TYR A 28 11.40 -15.46 5.92
N PRO A 29 11.20 -16.64 5.31
CA PRO A 29 12.28 -17.48 4.82
C PRO A 29 13.26 -16.74 3.91
N GLU A 30 14.52 -17.16 3.86
CA GLU A 30 15.57 -16.49 3.06
C GLU A 30 15.22 -16.41 1.56
N ASP A 31 14.52 -17.40 1.05
CA ASP A 31 14.06 -17.50 -0.33
C ASP A 31 12.95 -16.51 -0.70
N GLU A 32 12.23 -15.97 0.31
CA GLU A 32 11.18 -14.96 0.10
C GLU A 32 11.68 -13.51 0.26
N ARG A 33 12.87 -13.31 0.85
CA ARG A 33 13.42 -11.97 1.11
C ARG A 33 13.72 -11.17 -0.14
N ASP A 34 14.00 -11.83 -1.26
CA ASP A 34 14.27 -11.17 -2.54
C ASP A 34 13.00 -10.69 -3.27
N SER A 35 11.82 -11.05 -2.77
CA SER A 35 10.54 -10.63 -3.37
C SER A 35 10.27 -9.14 -3.24
N GLN A 36 10.87 -8.48 -2.24
CA GLN A 36 10.73 -7.03 -2.01
C GLN A 36 12.11 -6.39 -1.89
N VAL A 37 12.45 -5.53 -2.83
CA VAL A 37 13.74 -4.83 -2.87
C VAL A 37 13.54 -3.33 -2.75
N ASN A 38 14.40 -2.67 -1.96
CA ASN A 38 14.38 -1.21 -1.76
C ASN A 38 12.99 -0.65 -1.37
N LYS A 39 12.23 -1.42 -0.61
CA LYS A 39 10.97 -1.02 -0.01
C LYS A 39 11.17 -0.69 1.47
N TRP A 40 10.61 0.41 1.88
CA TRP A 40 10.61 0.88 3.26
C TRP A 40 9.19 1.06 3.73
N TRP A 41 8.93 0.86 5.01
CA TRP A 41 7.63 1.05 5.60
C TRP A 41 7.70 1.67 7.00
N THR A 42 6.59 2.13 7.49
CA THR A 42 6.44 2.58 8.87
C THR A 42 5.44 1.66 9.56
N PRO A 43 5.86 0.90 10.58
CA PRO A 43 5.00 -0.09 11.24
C PRO A 43 3.87 0.55 12.03
N TYR A 44 2.83 -0.24 12.27
CA TYR A 44 1.62 0.16 12.97
C TYR A 44 1.48 -0.45 14.38
N ASP A 45 2.54 -0.70 15.09
CA ASP A 45 2.43 -1.00 16.52
C ASP A 45 1.95 0.23 17.31
N THR A 46 1.57 0.02 18.58
CA THR A 46 0.99 1.09 19.42
C THR A 46 1.93 2.30 19.57
N GLU A 47 3.23 2.07 19.63
CA GLU A 47 4.23 3.15 19.75
C GLU A 47 4.36 3.91 18.43
N SER A 48 4.36 3.20 17.31
CA SER A 48 4.42 3.79 15.98
C SER A 48 3.15 4.57 15.64
N LYS A 49 1.96 4.11 16.06
CA LYS A 49 0.71 4.87 15.93
C LYS A 49 0.82 6.25 16.56
N ASN A 50 1.29 6.31 17.79
CA ASN A 50 1.45 7.59 18.52
C ASN A 50 2.44 8.52 17.80
N ARG A 51 3.50 7.98 17.23
CA ARG A 51 4.46 8.76 16.43
C ARG A 51 3.87 9.24 15.12
N LEU A 52 3.12 8.41 14.40
CA LEU A 52 2.47 8.80 13.15
C LEU A 52 1.49 9.96 13.32
N GLU A 53 0.71 9.96 14.40
CA GLU A 53 -0.21 11.06 14.70
C GLU A 53 0.52 12.40 14.88
N VAL A 54 1.73 12.37 15.46
CA VAL A 54 2.55 13.55 15.70
C VAL A 54 3.36 13.94 14.46
N ASP A 55 4.02 12.98 13.82
CA ASP A 55 5.00 13.23 12.76
C ASP A 55 4.34 13.38 11.38
N MET A 56 3.23 12.68 11.16
CA MET A 56 2.51 12.66 9.89
C MET A 56 0.98 12.77 10.10
N PRO A 57 0.49 13.88 10.65
CA PRO A 57 -0.91 14.02 11.07
C PRO A 57 -1.92 13.95 9.90
N ALA A 58 -1.59 14.38 8.70
CA ALA A 58 -2.48 14.26 7.54
C ALA A 58 -2.54 12.83 7.02
N VAL A 59 -1.42 12.12 7.03
CA VAL A 59 -1.37 10.69 6.72
C VAL A 59 -2.19 9.91 7.72
N TRP A 60 -1.99 10.16 9.02
CA TRP A 60 -2.74 9.51 10.10
C TRP A 60 -4.24 9.70 9.94
N LYS A 61 -4.71 10.93 9.79
CA LYS A 61 -6.14 11.25 9.58
C LYS A 61 -6.72 10.60 8.32
N SER A 62 -5.91 10.46 7.26
CA SER A 62 -6.34 9.78 6.04
C SER A 62 -6.55 8.29 6.28
N LEU A 63 -5.68 7.65 7.05
CA LEU A 63 -5.82 6.24 7.43
C LEU A 63 -7.02 6.00 8.35
N GLU A 64 -7.25 6.86 9.35
CA GLU A 64 -8.46 6.81 10.18
C GLU A 64 -9.73 6.98 9.34
N TYR A 65 -9.71 7.89 8.37
CA TYR A 65 -10.82 8.06 7.45
C TYR A 65 -11.08 6.80 6.62
N PHE A 66 -10.05 6.13 6.11
CA PHE A 66 -10.21 4.88 5.34
C PHE A 66 -10.79 3.73 6.18
N ASN A 67 -10.56 3.74 7.49
CA ASN A 67 -11.16 2.81 8.43
C ASN A 67 -12.51 3.28 9.01
N SER A 68 -12.99 4.47 8.64
CA SER A 68 -14.27 4.97 9.12
C SER A 68 -15.45 4.19 8.53
N ARG A 69 -16.53 4.07 9.31
CA ARG A 69 -17.77 3.44 8.81
C ARG A 69 -18.28 4.11 7.53
N GLN A 70 -18.13 5.41 7.42
CA GLN A 70 -18.54 6.16 6.23
C GLN A 70 -17.79 5.70 4.98
N PHE A 71 -16.48 5.51 5.09
CA PHE A 71 -15.66 5.05 3.98
C PHE A 71 -15.93 3.56 3.66
N LEU A 72 -16.10 2.73 4.68
CA LEU A 72 -16.47 1.33 4.49
C LEU A 72 -17.81 1.18 3.75
N MET A 73 -18.80 2.01 4.08
CA MET A 73 -20.08 2.05 3.33
C MET A 73 -19.89 2.47 1.87
N PHE A 74 -18.96 3.37 1.58
CA PHE A 74 -18.59 3.72 0.21
C PHE A 74 -17.99 2.49 -0.51
N LEU A 75 -17.07 1.76 0.14
CA LEU A 75 -16.49 0.54 -0.41
C LEU A 75 -17.55 -0.56 -0.63
N GLU A 76 -18.47 -0.74 0.30
CA GLU A 76 -19.59 -1.69 0.16
C GLU A 76 -20.42 -1.38 -1.09
N LYS A 77 -20.75 -0.10 -1.31
CA LYS A 77 -21.50 0.32 -2.51
C LYS A 77 -20.69 0.16 -3.80
N LEU A 78 -19.39 0.45 -3.75
CA LEU A 78 -18.51 0.37 -4.91
C LEU A 78 -18.28 -1.08 -5.37
N THR A 79 -18.11 -1.99 -4.41
CA THR A 79 -17.67 -3.37 -4.68
C THR A 79 -18.79 -4.39 -4.63
N GLY A 80 -19.92 -4.06 -4.03
CA GLY A 80 -21.01 -5.01 -3.74
C GLY A 80 -20.70 -5.96 -2.59
N ILE A 81 -19.57 -5.80 -1.90
CA ILE A 81 -19.20 -6.62 -0.74
C ILE A 81 -19.81 -5.96 0.50
N ASN A 82 -20.73 -6.63 1.15
CA ASN A 82 -21.42 -6.11 2.32
C ASN A 82 -20.76 -6.60 3.63
N GLY A 83 -20.99 -5.85 4.70
CA GLY A 83 -20.52 -6.21 6.04
C GLY A 83 -19.03 -5.98 6.24
N LEU A 84 -18.44 -5.01 5.54
CA LEU A 84 -17.05 -4.62 5.74
C LEU A 84 -16.86 -4.04 7.14
N ILE A 85 -15.81 -4.46 7.80
CA ILE A 85 -15.37 -3.97 9.09
C ILE A 85 -13.96 -3.40 8.98
N ALA A 86 -13.66 -2.43 9.84
CA ALA A 86 -12.34 -1.82 9.88
C ALA A 86 -11.29 -2.82 10.38
N ASP A 87 -10.12 -2.82 9.77
CA ASP A 87 -8.93 -3.41 10.35
C ASP A 87 -8.25 -2.37 11.24
N VAL A 88 -8.48 -2.47 12.54
CA VAL A 88 -7.94 -1.53 13.53
C VAL A 88 -6.43 -1.68 13.76
N ASP A 89 -5.89 -2.82 13.38
CA ASP A 89 -4.47 -3.15 13.52
C ASP A 89 -3.68 -2.86 12.24
N TYR A 90 -4.38 -2.56 11.13
CA TYR A 90 -3.79 -2.35 9.80
C TYR A 90 -2.86 -3.48 9.37
N GLU A 91 -3.22 -4.71 9.70
CA GLU A 91 -2.40 -5.90 9.45
C GLU A 91 -2.08 -6.05 7.96
N GLY A 92 -0.78 -6.09 7.62
CA GLY A 92 -0.29 -6.08 6.24
C GLY A 92 -0.57 -4.79 5.45
N GLY A 93 -1.11 -3.77 6.11
CA GLY A 93 -1.24 -2.41 5.58
C GLY A 93 -0.07 -1.52 6.00
N GLY A 94 -0.14 -0.24 5.67
CA GLY A 94 0.82 0.76 6.15
C GLY A 94 1.25 1.77 5.10
N ILE A 95 2.28 2.50 5.44
CA ILE A 95 2.87 3.55 4.61
C ILE A 95 4.15 3.00 4.00
N HIS A 96 4.24 3.05 2.68
CA HIS A 96 5.36 2.48 1.94
C HIS A 96 6.15 3.57 1.21
N ARG A 97 7.47 3.40 1.18
CA ARG A 97 8.40 4.16 0.34
C ARG A 97 9.22 3.19 -0.50
N ILE A 98 9.25 3.40 -1.79
CA ILE A 98 10.04 2.58 -2.71
C ILE A 98 11.01 3.49 -3.46
N LYS A 99 12.30 3.13 -3.44
CA LYS A 99 13.38 3.86 -4.08
C LYS A 99 13.76 3.27 -5.43
N ASN A 100 14.68 3.94 -6.12
CA ASN A 100 15.32 3.43 -7.32
C ASN A 100 15.81 1.98 -7.14
N GLY A 101 15.60 1.13 -8.15
CA GLY A 101 15.89 -0.30 -8.09
C GLY A 101 14.89 -1.13 -7.27
N GLY A 102 13.95 -0.50 -6.59
CA GLY A 102 12.95 -1.18 -5.78
C GLY A 102 11.93 -1.94 -6.62
N ARG A 103 11.53 -3.13 -6.16
CA ARG A 103 10.53 -3.97 -6.81
C ARG A 103 9.72 -4.74 -5.78
N LEU A 104 8.61 -5.28 -6.23
CA LEU A 104 7.76 -6.21 -5.50
C LEU A 104 7.31 -7.29 -6.47
N GLU A 105 7.73 -8.52 -6.22
CA GLU A 105 7.37 -9.64 -7.07
C GLU A 105 5.85 -9.86 -7.13
N LEU A 106 5.40 -10.56 -8.16
CA LEU A 106 3.99 -10.91 -8.31
C LEU A 106 3.59 -11.88 -7.21
N HIS A 107 2.57 -11.52 -6.46
CA HIS A 107 2.07 -12.31 -5.33
C HIS A 107 0.55 -12.13 -5.18
N SER A 108 -0.06 -12.99 -4.39
CA SER A 108 -1.37 -12.75 -3.77
C SER A 108 -1.15 -12.36 -2.30
N ASP A 109 -1.95 -11.45 -1.81
CA ASP A 109 -1.97 -11.16 -0.37
C ASP A 109 -2.56 -12.35 0.41
N TYR A 110 -2.17 -12.49 1.69
CA TYR A 110 -2.89 -13.41 2.56
C TYR A 110 -4.32 -12.92 2.79
N ASN A 111 -5.25 -13.87 2.85
CA ASN A 111 -6.68 -13.56 2.90
C ASN A 111 -7.26 -13.59 4.32
N LYS A 112 -6.64 -14.33 5.25
CA LYS A 112 -7.14 -14.47 6.62
C LYS A 112 -6.29 -13.66 7.58
N HIS A 113 -6.94 -12.87 8.44
CA HIS A 113 -6.25 -12.12 9.50
C HIS A 113 -5.54 -13.11 10.45
N PRO A 114 -4.27 -12.87 10.85
CA PRO A 114 -3.48 -13.84 11.62
C PRO A 114 -4.03 -14.11 13.02
N THR A 115 -4.65 -13.13 13.66
CA THR A 115 -5.11 -13.23 15.06
C THR A 115 -6.63 -13.10 15.24
N GLN A 116 -7.35 -12.65 14.22
CA GLN A 116 -8.79 -12.42 14.29
C GLN A 116 -9.51 -13.29 13.26
N ASP A 117 -10.73 -13.72 13.54
CA ASP A 117 -11.53 -14.51 12.59
C ASP A 117 -12.18 -13.62 11.52
N MET A 118 -11.32 -12.95 10.75
CA MET A 118 -11.70 -12.03 9.68
C MET A 118 -10.98 -12.39 8.38
N TRP A 119 -11.62 -12.03 7.27
CA TRP A 119 -11.08 -12.19 5.93
C TRP A 119 -10.78 -10.84 5.32
N ARG A 120 -9.57 -10.67 4.78
CA ARG A 120 -9.24 -9.53 3.93
C ARG A 120 -10.09 -9.64 2.66
N ARG A 121 -10.84 -8.60 2.36
CA ARG A 121 -11.77 -8.59 1.22
C ARG A 121 -11.38 -7.56 0.16
N ILE A 122 -10.73 -6.49 0.58
CA ILE A 122 -10.39 -5.37 -0.29
C ILE A 122 -8.98 -4.90 0.06
N ASN A 123 -8.20 -4.66 -0.96
CA ASN A 123 -6.97 -3.89 -0.87
C ASN A 123 -7.20 -2.50 -1.48
N LEU A 124 -6.69 -1.48 -0.83
CA LEU A 124 -6.67 -0.10 -1.29
C LEU A 124 -5.24 0.40 -1.31
N LEU A 125 -4.73 0.75 -2.48
CA LEU A 125 -3.44 1.38 -2.67
C LEU A 125 -3.66 2.84 -3.07
N LEU A 126 -3.03 3.78 -2.39
CA LEU A 126 -3.07 5.20 -2.71
C LEU A 126 -1.66 5.70 -3.03
N TYR A 127 -1.46 6.20 -4.23
CA TYR A 127 -0.18 6.74 -4.70
C TYR A 127 -0.12 8.24 -4.48
N LEU A 128 0.97 8.71 -3.86
CA LEU A 128 1.06 10.10 -3.39
C LEU A 128 2.25 10.89 -3.98
N THR A 129 3.11 10.27 -4.79
CA THR A 129 4.24 10.99 -5.39
C THR A 129 3.76 11.87 -6.54
N PRO A 130 3.93 13.22 -6.46
CA PRO A 130 3.62 14.12 -7.57
C PRO A 130 4.49 13.85 -8.79
N ASP A 131 3.98 14.19 -9.96
CA ASP A 131 4.71 14.19 -11.24
C ASP A 131 5.46 12.89 -11.54
N TRP A 132 4.92 11.74 -11.07
CA TRP A 132 5.52 10.43 -11.33
C TRP A 132 5.45 10.09 -12.81
N ASN A 133 6.57 10.18 -13.50
CA ASN A 133 6.73 9.91 -14.93
C ASN A 133 7.68 8.72 -15.20
N TYR A 134 7.94 7.90 -14.19
CA TYR A 134 8.82 6.75 -14.25
C TYR A 134 8.01 5.45 -14.40
N ASN A 135 8.71 4.34 -14.48
CA ASN A 135 8.08 3.00 -14.46
C ASN A 135 7.49 2.65 -13.08
N GLY A 136 7.37 1.38 -12.76
CA GLY A 136 6.83 0.90 -11.48
C GLY A 136 5.30 0.87 -11.46
N HIS A 137 4.71 0.56 -12.60
CA HIS A 137 3.28 0.29 -12.70
C HIS A 137 2.88 -0.86 -11.78
N LEU A 138 1.71 -0.75 -11.17
CA LEU A 138 1.07 -1.90 -10.56
C LEU A 138 0.54 -2.82 -11.65
N ASP A 139 1.08 -4.00 -11.74
CA ASP A 139 0.58 -5.04 -12.63
C ASP A 139 -0.45 -5.90 -11.88
N LEU A 140 -1.58 -6.13 -12.52
CA LEU A 140 -2.59 -7.10 -12.10
C LEU A 140 -2.54 -8.26 -13.10
N CYS A 141 -2.44 -9.49 -12.60
CA CYS A 141 -2.25 -10.69 -13.40
C CYS A 141 -3.32 -11.74 -13.12
N GLU A 142 -3.60 -12.56 -14.11
CA GLU A 142 -4.28 -13.83 -13.89
C GLU A 142 -3.32 -14.78 -13.18
N LYS A 143 -3.85 -15.59 -12.26
CA LYS A 143 -3.06 -16.58 -11.52
C LYS A 143 -2.47 -17.64 -12.44
N GLU A 144 -3.29 -18.13 -13.37
CA GLU A 144 -2.85 -19.13 -14.34
C GLU A 144 -1.92 -18.49 -15.38
N GLY A 145 -0.68 -18.93 -15.40
CA GLY A 145 0.36 -18.44 -16.29
C GLY A 145 0.89 -17.03 -15.98
N LEU A 146 0.44 -16.39 -14.90
CA LEU A 146 0.82 -15.01 -14.50
C LEU A 146 0.67 -14.00 -15.64
N VAL A 147 -0.40 -14.15 -16.44
CA VAL A 147 -0.65 -13.28 -17.60
C VAL A 147 -1.11 -11.91 -17.10
N LYS A 148 -0.34 -10.87 -17.45
CA LYS A 148 -0.70 -9.49 -17.12
C LYS A 148 -1.96 -9.05 -17.85
N VAL A 149 -3.01 -8.72 -17.08
CA VAL A 149 -4.30 -8.21 -17.60
C VAL A 149 -4.41 -6.71 -17.49
N LYS A 150 -3.72 -6.08 -16.56
CA LYS A 150 -3.73 -4.64 -16.36
C LYS A 150 -2.41 -4.14 -15.82
N SER A 151 -2.00 -2.97 -16.31
CA SER A 151 -0.85 -2.23 -15.79
C SER A 151 -1.30 -0.82 -15.44
N ILE A 152 -1.10 -0.39 -14.21
CA ILE A 152 -1.64 0.86 -13.67
C ILE A 152 -0.48 1.77 -13.25
N LEU A 153 -0.33 2.90 -13.93
CA LEU A 153 0.68 3.90 -13.57
C LEU A 153 0.34 4.52 -12.20
N PRO A 154 1.28 4.61 -11.25
CA PRO A 154 1.07 5.17 -9.92
C PRO A 154 1.10 6.71 -9.95
N THR A 155 0.12 7.32 -10.60
CA THR A 155 0.01 8.78 -10.67
C THR A 155 -0.43 9.37 -9.34
N PHE A 156 -0.03 10.62 -9.08
CA PHE A 156 -0.39 11.34 -7.86
C PHE A 156 -1.88 11.28 -7.55
N ASN A 157 -2.20 10.98 -6.31
CA ASN A 157 -3.56 10.90 -5.78
C ASN A 157 -4.46 9.87 -6.49
N ARG A 158 -3.87 8.85 -7.10
CA ARG A 158 -4.60 7.72 -7.67
C ARG A 158 -4.79 6.64 -6.60
N ALA A 159 -6.04 6.25 -6.39
CA ALA A 159 -6.35 5.05 -5.62
C ALA A 159 -6.63 3.86 -6.56
N VAL A 160 -6.12 2.71 -6.19
CA VAL A 160 -6.45 1.43 -6.80
C VAL A 160 -7.12 0.57 -5.75
N ILE A 161 -8.32 0.11 -6.05
CA ILE A 161 -9.13 -0.72 -5.16
C ILE A 161 -9.42 -2.02 -5.89
N PHE A 162 -9.11 -3.15 -5.26
CA PHE A 162 -9.35 -4.46 -5.82
C PHE A 162 -9.70 -5.48 -4.74
N ASN A 163 -10.41 -6.53 -5.14
CA ASN A 163 -10.75 -7.62 -4.24
C ASN A 163 -9.52 -8.45 -3.91
N THR A 164 -9.39 -8.84 -2.65
CA THR A 164 -8.32 -9.74 -2.20
C THR A 164 -8.84 -11.17 -2.17
N THR A 165 -8.24 -12.01 -3.01
CA THR A 165 -8.50 -13.45 -3.13
C THR A 165 -7.18 -14.15 -3.43
N ASP A 166 -7.14 -15.48 -3.33
CA ASP A 166 -5.97 -16.28 -3.72
C ASP A 166 -5.59 -16.14 -5.21
N ASP A 167 -6.45 -15.54 -6.00
CA ASP A 167 -6.27 -15.34 -7.44
C ASP A 167 -5.96 -13.88 -7.83
N SER A 168 -5.99 -12.96 -6.86
CA SER A 168 -5.71 -11.54 -7.09
C SER A 168 -4.20 -11.26 -7.13
N ILE A 169 -3.53 -11.83 -8.12
CA ILE A 169 -2.08 -11.68 -8.31
C ILE A 169 -1.75 -10.26 -8.74
N HIS A 170 -0.85 -9.63 -8.00
CA HIS A 170 -0.42 -8.27 -8.27
C HIS A 170 1.02 -8.02 -7.83
N GLY A 171 1.61 -6.92 -8.31
CA GLY A 171 2.97 -6.52 -7.97
C GLY A 171 3.53 -5.47 -8.93
N HIS A 172 4.83 -5.20 -8.81
CA HIS A 172 5.60 -4.41 -9.76
C HIS A 172 7.00 -5.05 -9.89
N PRO A 173 7.10 -6.19 -10.60
CA PRO A 173 8.33 -6.99 -10.64
C PRO A 173 9.49 -6.30 -11.37
N THR A 174 9.18 -5.31 -12.22
CA THR A 174 10.22 -4.50 -12.86
C THR A 174 10.78 -3.49 -11.85
N PRO A 175 12.10 -3.48 -11.60
CA PRO A 175 12.73 -2.51 -10.72
C PRO A 175 12.41 -1.06 -11.12
N LEU A 176 12.22 -0.19 -10.14
CA LEU A 176 12.03 1.23 -10.40
C LEU A 176 13.26 1.85 -11.04
N GLU A 177 13.06 2.62 -12.08
CA GLU A 177 14.07 3.41 -12.76
C GLU A 177 13.74 4.90 -12.57
N CYS A 178 14.20 5.47 -11.46
CA CYS A 178 14.01 6.87 -11.13
C CYS A 178 15.30 7.44 -10.50
N PRO A 179 15.47 8.77 -10.45
CA PRO A 179 16.60 9.37 -9.74
C PRO A 179 16.66 8.95 -8.26
N ASP A 180 17.87 8.77 -7.72
CA ASP A 180 18.08 8.29 -6.35
C ASP A 180 17.48 9.20 -5.26
N ASN A 181 17.29 10.48 -5.57
CA ASN A 181 16.67 11.45 -4.67
C ASN A 181 15.13 11.47 -4.76
N ILE A 182 14.54 10.64 -5.62
CA ILE A 182 13.09 10.49 -5.76
C ILE A 182 12.66 9.15 -5.18
N SER A 183 11.52 9.16 -4.49
CA SER A 183 10.89 7.95 -3.99
C SER A 183 9.42 7.90 -4.39
N ARG A 184 8.92 6.70 -4.59
CA ARG A 184 7.48 6.45 -4.78
C ARG A 184 6.85 6.18 -3.41
N TYR A 185 5.82 6.95 -3.11
CA TYR A 185 4.96 6.80 -1.94
C TYR A 185 3.55 6.45 -2.35
#